data_e8e95d7a2c3addfc5be280c06089cb95
#
_entry.id   e8e95d7a2c3addfc5be280c06089cb95
#
_cell.length_a   1.000
_cell.length_b   1.000
_cell.length_c   1.000
_cell.angle_alpha   90.00
_cell.angle_beta   90.00
_cell.angle_gamma   90.00
#
_symmetry.space_group_name_H-M   'P 1'
#
loop_
_entity.id
_entity.type
_entity.pdbx_description
1 polymer ?
#
loop_
_entity_poly.entity_id
_entity_poly.type
_entity_poly.pdbx_seq_one_letter_code
_entity_poly.pdbx_strand_id
1 'polypeptide(L)'
;MFLRPLRVEPVILSLLSGLASGLSLIVAIGAQNAFVLRQGVQRSHVLLVVAVCALSDLVLIVLGVAGVGVLIEQAPGVLEVVRWAGAAFLLVYGGMAALRAIRGTEASRPVAGMKGTWAAALGTSLALTWLNPHVYLDTVLLLGSLAGTHGPDGRWWFAGGAGLGSIVWFAALGAGARFLAPMFARPGSWRVLDGGIALVMVTLAVMLVA
;
A
#
# COMPACT_ATOMS: atom_id res chain seq x y z
N MET A 1 20.96 29.22 -23.60
CA MET A 1 20.28 28.15 -22.85
C MET A 1 21.10 26.88 -23.03
N PHE A 2 22.13 26.70 -22.16
CA PHE A 2 23.06 25.57 -22.27
C PHE A 2 22.41 24.33 -21.68
N LEU A 3 22.17 23.33 -22.51
CA LEU A 3 21.83 21.97 -22.07
C LEU A 3 23.04 21.44 -21.26
N ARG A 4 22.93 21.42 -19.93
CA ARG A 4 23.91 20.70 -19.10
C ARG A 4 23.83 19.22 -19.49
N PRO A 5 24.96 18.58 -19.87
CA PRO A 5 24.95 17.15 -20.13
C PRO A 5 24.46 16.45 -18.85
N LEU A 6 23.43 15.62 -19.00
CA LEU A 6 22.95 14.74 -17.91
C LEU A 6 24.15 13.88 -17.49
N ARG A 7 24.69 14.13 -16.30
CA ARG A 7 25.68 13.24 -15.70
C ARG A 7 24.95 11.93 -15.36
N VAL A 8 25.22 10.88 -16.11
CA VAL A 8 24.53 9.59 -16.01
C VAL A 8 24.69 8.97 -14.62
N GLU A 9 25.86 9.11 -13.99
CA GLU A 9 26.13 8.57 -12.65
C GLU A 9 25.18 9.09 -11.57
N PRO A 10 24.94 10.41 -11.39
CA PRO A 10 24.02 10.88 -10.36
C PRO A 10 22.55 10.53 -10.66
N VAL A 11 22.17 10.39 -11.92
CA VAL A 11 20.83 9.97 -12.32
C VAL A 11 20.56 8.51 -11.90
N ILE A 12 21.49 7.61 -12.24
CA ILE A 12 21.38 6.20 -11.87
C ILE A 12 21.37 6.03 -10.34
N LEU A 13 22.25 6.75 -9.63
CA LEU A 13 22.31 6.69 -8.19
C LEU A 13 21.01 7.16 -7.54
N SER A 14 20.44 8.27 -8.00
CA SER A 14 19.16 8.78 -7.49
C SER A 14 18.02 7.80 -7.76
N LEU A 15 17.97 7.21 -8.94
CA LEU A 15 16.93 6.23 -9.31
C LEU A 15 17.05 4.95 -8.47
N LEU A 16 18.26 4.41 -8.29
CA LEU A 16 18.48 3.22 -7.46
C LEU A 16 18.21 3.49 -5.99
N SER A 17 18.59 4.67 -5.50
CA SER A 17 18.29 5.11 -4.13
C SER A 17 16.78 5.22 -3.89
N GLY A 18 16.05 5.81 -4.84
CA GLY A 18 14.60 5.89 -4.80
C GLY A 18 13.94 4.51 -4.83
N LEU A 19 14.42 3.62 -5.72
CA LEU A 19 13.93 2.24 -5.80
C LEU A 19 14.14 1.49 -4.48
N ALA A 20 15.34 1.56 -3.90
CA ALA A 20 15.67 0.89 -2.64
C ALA A 20 14.85 1.46 -1.48
N SER A 21 14.76 2.79 -1.36
CA SER A 21 13.98 3.45 -0.30
C SER A 21 12.49 3.15 -0.44
N GLY A 22 11.93 3.25 -1.65
CA GLY A 22 10.54 2.91 -1.93
C GLY A 22 10.23 1.46 -1.57
N LEU A 23 11.03 0.50 -2.04
CA LEU A 23 10.85 -0.90 -1.70
C LEU A 23 10.96 -1.16 -0.21
N SER A 24 11.90 -0.56 0.51
CA SER A 24 12.07 -0.78 1.95
C SER A 24 10.83 -0.38 2.77
N LEU A 25 10.11 0.64 2.34
CA LEU A 25 8.88 1.10 2.99
C LEU A 25 7.65 0.28 2.58
N ILE A 26 7.52 -0.01 1.27
CA ILE A 26 6.33 -0.67 0.72
C ILE A 26 6.30 -2.17 1.06
N VAL A 27 7.47 -2.83 1.17
CA VAL A 27 7.57 -4.27 1.49
C VAL A 27 7.09 -4.57 2.91
N ALA A 28 7.08 -3.59 3.81
CA ALA A 28 6.58 -3.76 5.16
C ALA A 28 5.15 -4.32 5.16
N ILE A 29 4.89 -5.30 6.03
CA ILE A 29 3.58 -5.96 6.10
C ILE A 29 2.56 -4.96 6.65
N GLY A 30 1.73 -4.44 5.76
CA GLY A 30 0.65 -3.51 6.07
C GLY A 30 -0.72 -4.02 5.64
N ALA A 31 -1.75 -3.26 5.99
CA ALA A 31 -3.13 -3.54 5.64
C ALA A 31 -3.34 -3.66 4.12
N GLN A 32 -2.70 -2.80 3.35
CA GLN A 32 -2.76 -2.76 1.89
C GLN A 32 -2.16 -4.02 1.27
N ASN A 33 -0.95 -4.43 1.69
CA ASN A 33 -0.29 -5.65 1.23
C ASN A 33 -1.11 -6.91 1.54
N ALA A 34 -1.69 -7.00 2.74
CA ALA A 34 -2.56 -8.10 3.13
C ALA A 34 -3.82 -8.19 2.25
N PHE A 35 -4.39 -7.04 1.86
CA PHE A 35 -5.54 -6.99 0.96
C PHE A 35 -5.18 -7.40 -0.47
N VAL A 36 -4.06 -6.89 -1.03
CA VAL A 36 -3.57 -7.28 -2.36
C VAL A 36 -3.31 -8.79 -2.42
N LEU A 37 -2.64 -9.33 -1.40
CA LEU A 37 -2.38 -10.76 -1.28
C LEU A 37 -3.69 -11.57 -1.29
N ARG A 38 -4.67 -11.16 -0.49
CA ARG A 38 -5.99 -11.81 -0.44
C ARG A 38 -6.67 -11.82 -1.80
N GLN A 39 -6.72 -10.67 -2.49
CA GLN A 39 -7.33 -10.56 -3.82
C GLN A 39 -6.59 -11.43 -4.84
N GLY A 40 -5.25 -11.48 -4.76
CA GLY A 40 -4.42 -12.32 -5.60
C GLY A 40 -4.69 -13.82 -5.41
N VAL A 41 -4.78 -14.30 -4.16
CA VAL A 41 -5.14 -15.70 -3.84
C VAL A 41 -6.55 -16.03 -4.33
N GLN A 42 -7.50 -15.11 -4.16
CA GLN A 42 -8.89 -15.28 -4.64
C GLN A 42 -9.04 -15.12 -6.15
N ARG A 43 -8.00 -14.66 -6.85
CA ARG A 43 -8.03 -14.30 -8.27
C ARG A 43 -9.17 -13.34 -8.61
N SER A 44 -9.47 -12.43 -7.70
CA SER A 44 -10.58 -11.47 -7.81
C SER A 44 -10.06 -10.06 -7.94
N HIS A 45 -10.39 -9.37 -9.03
CA HIS A 45 -10.05 -7.96 -9.27
C HIS A 45 -8.57 -7.58 -9.07
N VAL A 46 -7.63 -8.55 -9.24
CA VAL A 46 -6.21 -8.39 -8.93
C VAL A 46 -5.60 -7.20 -9.65
N LEU A 47 -5.83 -7.11 -10.97
CA LEU A 47 -5.28 -6.02 -11.79
C LEU A 47 -5.80 -4.65 -11.35
N LEU A 48 -7.10 -4.55 -11.02
CA LEU A 48 -7.70 -3.32 -10.50
C LEU A 48 -7.02 -2.90 -9.20
N VAL A 49 -6.91 -3.82 -8.25
CA VAL A 49 -6.33 -3.53 -6.92
C VAL A 49 -4.86 -3.15 -7.04
N VAL A 50 -4.08 -3.89 -7.82
CA VAL A 50 -2.66 -3.58 -8.10
C VAL A 50 -2.52 -2.18 -8.73
N ALA A 51 -3.34 -1.88 -9.74
CA ALA A 51 -3.30 -0.58 -10.41
C ALA A 51 -3.66 0.56 -9.47
N VAL A 52 -4.72 0.41 -8.66
CA VAL A 52 -5.15 1.44 -7.69
C VAL A 52 -4.08 1.68 -6.63
N CYS A 53 -3.48 0.62 -6.08
CA CYS A 53 -2.40 0.75 -5.10
C CYS A 53 -1.18 1.46 -5.70
N ALA A 54 -0.69 0.99 -6.85
CA ALA A 54 0.47 1.57 -7.51
C ALA A 54 0.24 3.04 -7.94
N LEU A 55 -0.93 3.35 -8.50
CA LEU A 55 -1.27 4.72 -8.89
C LEU A 55 -1.40 5.65 -7.68
N SER A 56 -2.01 5.18 -6.59
CA SER A 56 -2.10 5.95 -5.35
C SER A 56 -0.72 6.26 -4.79
N ASP A 57 0.18 5.28 -4.76
CA ASP A 57 1.56 5.50 -4.31
C ASP A 57 2.30 6.49 -5.22
N LEU A 58 2.17 6.37 -6.54
CA LEU A 58 2.76 7.31 -7.48
C LEU A 58 2.30 8.75 -7.21
N VAL A 59 1.00 8.95 -6.98
CA VAL A 59 0.47 10.28 -6.63
C VAL A 59 1.08 10.78 -5.33
N LEU A 60 1.12 9.95 -4.28
CA LEU A 60 1.68 10.32 -2.98
C LEU A 60 3.18 10.61 -3.04
N ILE A 61 3.94 9.80 -3.80
CA ILE A 61 5.38 10.04 -4.04
C ILE A 61 5.59 11.38 -4.73
N VAL A 62 4.84 11.66 -5.80
CA VAL A 62 4.94 12.94 -6.53
C VAL A 62 4.59 14.11 -5.63
N LEU A 63 3.53 14.02 -4.82
CA LEU A 63 3.15 15.04 -3.86
C LEU A 63 4.26 15.28 -2.81
N GLY A 64 4.86 14.21 -2.29
CA GLY A 64 5.97 14.30 -1.34
C GLY A 64 7.18 14.99 -1.94
N VAL A 65 7.61 14.58 -3.12
CA VAL A 65 8.76 15.15 -3.85
C VAL A 65 8.50 16.59 -4.30
N ALA A 66 7.25 16.96 -4.59
CA ALA A 66 6.84 18.33 -4.88
C ALA A 66 6.88 19.25 -3.64
N GLY A 67 7.03 18.71 -2.43
CA GLY A 67 7.14 19.47 -1.19
C GLY A 67 5.81 19.67 -0.44
N VAL A 68 4.77 18.92 -0.80
CA VAL A 68 3.46 19.00 -0.12
C VAL A 68 3.55 18.52 1.35
N GLY A 69 4.60 17.78 1.72
CA GLY A 69 4.84 17.36 3.10
C GLY A 69 4.79 18.50 4.10
N VAL A 70 5.39 19.64 3.78
CA VAL A 70 5.37 20.85 4.64
C VAL A 70 3.96 21.36 4.87
N LEU A 71 3.08 21.30 3.87
CA LEU A 71 1.68 21.72 4.01
C LEU A 71 0.89 20.74 4.90
N ILE A 72 1.21 19.45 4.84
CA ILE A 72 0.60 18.42 5.68
C ILE A 72 0.98 18.64 7.14
N GLU A 73 2.25 18.97 7.43
CA GLU A 73 2.71 19.30 8.79
C GLU A 73 1.99 20.52 9.38
N GLN A 74 1.61 21.46 8.54
CA GLN A 74 0.88 22.67 8.96
C GLN A 74 -0.65 22.45 9.14
N ALA A 75 -1.15 21.27 8.78
CA ALA A 75 -2.57 20.92 8.86
C ALA A 75 -2.83 19.73 9.83
N PRO A 76 -2.48 19.83 11.12
CA PRO A 76 -2.57 18.71 12.06
C PRO A 76 -4.00 18.17 12.22
N GLY A 77 -5.02 19.02 12.10
CA GLY A 77 -6.41 18.59 12.17
C GLY A 77 -6.83 17.65 11.03
N VAL A 78 -6.25 17.81 9.84
CA VAL A 78 -6.50 16.90 8.71
C VAL A 78 -5.92 15.52 9.02
N LEU A 79 -4.69 15.47 9.53
CA LEU A 79 -4.04 14.21 9.91
C LEU A 79 -4.81 13.52 11.04
N GLU A 80 -5.36 14.27 11.98
CA GLU A 80 -6.16 13.72 13.08
C GLU A 80 -7.46 13.09 12.56
N VAL A 81 -8.17 13.75 11.66
CA VAL A 81 -9.37 13.18 11.01
C VAL A 81 -9.03 11.90 10.24
N VAL A 82 -7.96 11.90 9.46
CA VAL A 82 -7.49 10.71 8.71
C VAL A 82 -7.13 9.59 9.68
N ARG A 83 -6.46 9.89 10.79
CA ARG A 83 -6.08 8.95 11.84
C ARG A 83 -7.29 8.23 12.42
N TRP A 84 -8.31 8.97 12.86
CA TRP A 84 -9.51 8.37 13.46
C TRP A 84 -10.37 7.63 12.44
N ALA A 85 -10.55 8.19 11.24
CA ALA A 85 -11.27 7.53 10.15
C ALA A 85 -10.56 6.24 9.72
N GLY A 86 -9.24 6.27 9.61
CA GLY A 86 -8.42 5.12 9.30
C GLY A 86 -8.49 4.04 10.38
N ALA A 87 -8.38 4.40 11.66
CA ALA A 87 -8.51 3.46 12.77
C ALA A 87 -9.89 2.77 12.77
N ALA A 88 -10.96 3.55 12.61
CA ALA A 88 -12.32 3.01 12.53
C ALA A 88 -12.47 2.05 11.34
N PHE A 89 -11.96 2.42 10.16
CA PHE A 89 -11.99 1.55 8.98
C PHE A 89 -11.20 0.25 9.20
N LEU A 90 -10.00 0.33 9.76
CA LEU A 90 -9.16 -0.84 10.05
C LEU A 90 -9.81 -1.77 11.06
N LEU A 91 -10.45 -1.23 12.11
CA LEU A 91 -11.18 -2.02 13.11
C LEU A 91 -12.38 -2.75 12.49
N VAL A 92 -13.16 -2.06 11.66
CA VAL A 92 -14.30 -2.68 10.95
C VAL A 92 -13.81 -3.79 10.01
N TYR A 93 -12.78 -3.50 9.21
CA TYR A 93 -12.25 -4.49 8.27
C TYR A 93 -11.59 -5.67 8.99
N GLY A 94 -10.81 -5.40 10.04
CA GLY A 94 -10.21 -6.41 10.91
C GLY A 94 -11.26 -7.28 11.62
N GLY A 95 -12.32 -6.66 12.14
CA GLY A 95 -13.46 -7.37 12.73
C GLY A 95 -14.15 -8.29 11.74
N MET A 96 -14.39 -7.84 10.51
CA MET A 96 -14.92 -8.71 9.44
C MET A 96 -13.97 -9.87 9.10
N ALA A 97 -12.67 -9.63 9.09
CA ALA A 97 -11.67 -10.68 8.86
C ALA A 97 -11.67 -11.69 10.03
N ALA A 98 -11.71 -11.22 11.27
CA ALA A 98 -11.80 -12.08 12.46
C ALA A 98 -13.06 -12.96 12.43
N LEU A 99 -14.21 -12.38 12.10
CA LEU A 99 -15.46 -13.14 11.97
C LEU A 99 -15.37 -14.23 10.89
N ARG A 100 -14.71 -13.97 9.75
CA ARG A 100 -14.46 -14.98 8.71
C ARG A 100 -13.53 -16.08 9.22
N ALA A 101 -12.47 -15.73 9.95
CA ALA A 101 -11.54 -16.68 10.53
C ALA A 101 -12.23 -17.63 11.52
N ILE A 102 -13.16 -17.12 12.33
CA ILE A 102 -13.91 -17.90 13.32
C ILE A 102 -14.98 -18.78 12.66
N ARG A 103 -15.78 -18.22 11.75
CA ARG A 103 -16.88 -18.91 11.06
C ARG A 103 -16.42 -20.00 10.09
N GLY A 104 -15.16 -19.97 9.68
CA GLY A 104 -14.53 -20.99 8.85
C GLY A 104 -14.79 -20.82 7.35
N THR A 105 -14.52 -21.88 6.59
CA THR A 105 -14.30 -21.87 5.15
C THR A 105 -15.50 -21.45 4.30
N GLU A 106 -16.70 -21.66 4.75
CA GLU A 106 -17.90 -21.28 3.98
C GLU A 106 -18.03 -19.76 3.85
N ALA A 107 -17.62 -19.03 4.91
CA ALA A 107 -17.63 -17.58 4.90
C ALA A 107 -16.41 -16.97 4.18
N SER A 108 -15.32 -17.73 4.02
CA SER A 108 -14.06 -17.27 3.41
C SER A 108 -13.93 -17.65 1.93
N ARG A 109 -14.61 -18.71 1.48
CA ARG A 109 -14.67 -19.06 0.05
C ARG A 109 -15.53 -18.03 -0.68
N PRO A 110 -15.09 -17.57 -1.86
CA PRO A 110 -16.02 -16.91 -2.75
C PRO A 110 -17.13 -17.93 -3.05
N VAL A 111 -18.36 -17.67 -2.63
CA VAL A 111 -19.50 -18.42 -3.14
C VAL A 111 -19.42 -18.32 -4.67
N ALA A 112 -19.49 -19.45 -5.36
CA ALA A 112 -19.47 -19.47 -6.81
C ALA A 112 -20.54 -18.50 -7.33
N GLY A 113 -20.15 -17.37 -7.91
CA GLY A 113 -21.04 -16.28 -8.34
C GLY A 113 -21.03 -15.01 -7.47
N MET A 114 -20.54 -15.01 -6.23
CA MET A 114 -20.36 -13.81 -5.41
C MET A 114 -18.87 -13.40 -5.32
N LYS A 115 -18.28 -13.07 -6.45
CA LYS A 115 -17.06 -12.24 -6.46
C LYS A 115 -17.48 -10.88 -5.90
N GLY A 116 -16.77 -10.38 -4.87
CA GLY A 116 -17.00 -9.02 -4.38
C GLY A 116 -17.06 -8.05 -5.57
N THR A 117 -17.89 -7.02 -5.50
CA THR A 117 -18.03 -6.09 -6.60
C THR A 117 -16.70 -5.36 -6.87
N TRP A 118 -16.43 -5.02 -8.10
CA TRP A 118 -15.27 -4.18 -8.45
C TRP A 118 -15.25 -2.87 -7.66
N ALA A 119 -16.44 -2.30 -7.37
CA ALA A 119 -16.59 -1.09 -6.58
C ALA A 119 -16.14 -1.29 -5.11
N ALA A 120 -16.45 -2.45 -4.50
CA ALA A 120 -15.96 -2.78 -3.17
C ALA A 120 -14.44 -2.98 -3.15
N ALA A 121 -13.87 -3.63 -4.18
CA ALA A 121 -12.42 -3.80 -4.31
C ALA A 121 -11.71 -2.44 -4.48
N LEU A 122 -12.25 -1.55 -5.33
CA LEU A 122 -11.76 -0.20 -5.52
C LEU A 122 -11.83 0.62 -4.23
N GLY A 123 -13.01 0.69 -3.60
CA GLY A 123 -13.22 1.46 -2.38
C GLY A 123 -12.33 0.98 -1.23
N THR A 124 -12.17 -0.34 -1.06
CA THR A 124 -11.28 -0.90 -0.04
C THR A 124 -9.82 -0.54 -0.32
N SER A 125 -9.33 -0.65 -1.57
CA SER A 125 -7.96 -0.28 -1.93
C SER A 125 -7.69 1.19 -1.64
N LEU A 126 -8.59 2.07 -2.05
CA LEU A 126 -8.48 3.51 -1.78
C LEU A 126 -8.50 3.80 -0.27
N ALA A 127 -9.41 3.19 0.47
CA ALA A 127 -9.51 3.41 1.91
C ALA A 127 -8.25 2.94 2.65
N LEU A 128 -7.71 1.75 2.30
CA LEU A 128 -6.47 1.22 2.90
C LEU A 128 -5.24 2.08 2.60
N THR A 129 -5.23 2.83 1.52
CA THR A 129 -4.14 3.74 1.18
C THR A 129 -4.39 5.13 1.78
N TRP A 130 -5.51 5.75 1.44
CA TRP A 130 -5.74 7.17 1.74
C TRP A 130 -6.24 7.46 3.17
N LEU A 131 -6.82 6.47 3.86
CA LEU A 131 -7.17 6.59 5.28
C LEU A 131 -6.08 6.07 6.21
N ASN A 132 -4.90 5.73 5.68
CA ASN A 132 -3.77 5.29 6.49
C ASN A 132 -2.79 6.45 6.70
N PRO A 133 -2.69 7.04 7.90
CA PRO A 133 -1.78 8.17 8.15
C PRO A 133 -0.31 7.79 8.02
N HIS A 134 0.07 6.52 8.25
CA HIS A 134 1.44 6.07 8.03
C HIS A 134 1.89 6.24 6.57
N VAL A 135 0.98 6.10 5.61
CA VAL A 135 1.31 6.31 4.19
C VAL A 135 1.73 7.76 3.93
N TYR A 136 1.12 8.73 4.60
CA TYR A 136 1.52 10.14 4.47
C TYR A 136 2.89 10.39 5.12
N LEU A 137 3.14 9.79 6.31
CA LEU A 137 4.41 9.91 7.00
C LEU A 137 5.55 9.27 6.20
N ASP A 138 5.33 8.07 5.70
CA ASP A 138 6.35 7.30 4.99
C ASP A 138 6.56 7.80 3.54
N THR A 139 5.47 8.04 2.82
CA THR A 139 5.56 8.33 1.39
C THR A 139 5.67 9.83 1.11
N VAL A 140 4.89 10.67 1.80
CA VAL A 140 4.90 12.11 1.52
C VAL A 140 6.01 12.81 2.30
N LEU A 141 6.17 12.53 3.60
CA LEU A 141 7.16 13.19 4.42
C LEU A 141 8.54 12.54 4.28
N LEU A 142 8.68 11.26 4.57
CA LEU A 142 9.98 10.60 4.58
C LEU A 142 10.59 10.47 3.17
N LEU A 143 9.87 9.87 2.20
CA LEU A 143 10.39 9.79 0.82
C LEU A 143 10.57 11.19 0.19
N GLY A 144 9.67 12.13 0.47
CA GLY A 144 9.80 13.51 0.02
C GLY A 144 11.06 14.19 0.54
N SER A 145 11.38 14.03 1.82
CA SER A 145 12.60 14.58 2.43
C SER A 145 13.86 13.92 1.89
N LEU A 146 13.87 12.59 1.73
CA LEU A 146 14.98 11.86 1.11
C LEU A 146 15.20 12.28 -0.34
N ALA A 147 14.15 12.47 -1.13
CA ALA A 147 14.25 12.97 -2.49
C ALA A 147 14.92 14.36 -2.53
N GLY A 148 14.62 15.23 -1.55
CA GLY A 148 15.21 16.55 -1.44
C GLY A 148 16.73 16.55 -1.33
N THR A 149 17.33 15.51 -0.75
CA THR A 149 18.81 15.39 -0.64
C THR A 149 19.52 15.16 -1.98
N HIS A 150 18.77 14.77 -3.02
CA HIS A 150 19.30 14.51 -4.36
C HIS A 150 19.33 15.75 -5.27
N GLY A 151 18.94 16.92 -4.73
CA GLY A 151 18.93 18.19 -5.47
C GLY A 151 17.73 18.34 -6.43
N PRO A 152 17.62 19.49 -7.13
CA PRO A 152 16.43 19.85 -7.91
C PRO A 152 16.07 18.85 -9.03
N ASP A 153 17.09 18.33 -9.72
CA ASP A 153 16.89 17.38 -10.82
C ASP A 153 16.87 15.93 -10.33
N GLY A 154 17.74 15.57 -9.36
CA GLY A 154 17.90 14.22 -8.82
C GLY A 154 16.65 13.72 -8.08
N ARG A 155 15.91 14.63 -7.42
CA ARG A 155 14.67 14.28 -6.70
C ARG A 155 13.61 13.62 -7.59
N TRP A 156 13.53 14.00 -8.85
CA TRP A 156 12.55 13.42 -9.78
C TRP A 156 12.99 12.04 -10.28
N TRP A 157 14.29 11.82 -10.41
CA TRP A 157 14.82 10.47 -10.68
C TRP A 157 14.65 9.56 -9.48
N PHE A 158 14.83 10.07 -8.28
CA PHE A 158 14.49 9.35 -7.04
C PHE A 158 13.01 8.97 -7.00
N ALA A 159 12.09 9.91 -7.30
CA ALA A 159 10.65 9.65 -7.40
C ALA A 159 10.33 8.56 -8.43
N GLY A 160 10.99 8.61 -9.61
CA GLY A 160 10.86 7.58 -10.64
C GLY A 160 11.27 6.19 -10.13
N GLY A 161 12.39 6.12 -9.39
CA GLY A 161 12.86 4.89 -8.75
C GLY A 161 11.88 4.35 -7.71
N ALA A 162 11.41 5.20 -6.80
CA ALA A 162 10.44 4.83 -5.77
C ALA A 162 9.11 4.35 -6.38
N GLY A 163 8.61 5.08 -7.40
CA GLY A 163 7.41 4.69 -8.13
C GLY A 163 7.55 3.36 -8.87
N LEU A 164 8.70 3.12 -9.50
CA LEU A 164 9.01 1.82 -10.11
C LEU A 164 9.00 0.71 -9.06
N GLY A 165 9.55 0.96 -7.87
CA GLY A 165 9.51 0.03 -6.74
C GLY A 165 8.08 -0.34 -6.34
N SER A 166 7.18 0.63 -6.24
CA SER A 166 5.76 0.40 -5.95
C SER A 166 5.09 -0.46 -7.01
N ILE A 167 5.26 -0.12 -8.29
CA ILE A 167 4.68 -0.88 -9.41
C ILE A 167 5.17 -2.32 -9.38
N VAL A 168 6.49 -2.52 -9.27
CA VAL A 168 7.10 -3.87 -9.27
C VAL A 168 6.63 -4.66 -8.06
N TRP A 169 6.58 -4.04 -6.88
CA TRP A 169 6.14 -4.73 -5.65
C TRP A 169 4.69 -5.19 -5.74
N PHE A 170 3.74 -4.29 -6.07
CA PHE A 170 2.32 -4.67 -6.14
C PHE A 170 2.04 -5.65 -7.28
N ALA A 171 2.71 -5.50 -8.42
CA ALA A 171 2.61 -6.48 -9.51
C ALA A 171 3.15 -7.86 -9.07
N ALA A 172 4.30 -7.90 -8.41
CA ALA A 172 4.89 -9.12 -7.89
C ALA A 172 4.01 -9.77 -6.81
N LEU A 173 3.48 -8.96 -5.88
CA LEU A 173 2.61 -9.44 -4.81
C LEU A 173 1.28 -9.97 -5.37
N GLY A 174 0.62 -9.22 -6.24
CA GLY A 174 -0.64 -9.63 -6.86
C GLY A 174 -0.51 -10.85 -7.77
N ALA A 175 0.52 -10.87 -8.61
CA ALA A 175 0.80 -12.01 -9.48
C ALA A 175 1.37 -13.21 -8.72
N GLY A 176 2.24 -12.97 -7.73
CA GLY A 176 2.87 -13.98 -6.89
C GLY A 176 1.87 -14.72 -6.00
N ALA A 177 0.81 -14.05 -5.56
CA ALA A 177 -0.23 -14.64 -4.74
C ALA A 177 -0.89 -15.88 -5.39
N ARG A 178 -0.91 -15.97 -6.72
CA ARG A 178 -1.40 -17.16 -7.45
C ARG A 178 -0.63 -18.44 -7.11
N PHE A 179 0.66 -18.34 -6.80
CA PHE A 179 1.49 -19.49 -6.44
C PHE A 179 1.15 -20.02 -5.06
N LEU A 180 0.54 -19.20 -4.21
CA LEU A 180 0.02 -19.59 -2.91
C LEU A 180 -1.37 -20.26 -3.01
N ALA A 181 -2.06 -20.12 -4.15
CA ALA A 181 -3.41 -20.65 -4.34
C ALA A 181 -3.53 -22.16 -4.01
N PRO A 182 -2.55 -23.06 -4.32
CA PRO A 182 -2.64 -24.47 -3.93
C PRO A 182 -2.67 -24.69 -2.42
N MET A 183 -1.99 -23.83 -1.63
CA MET A 183 -2.02 -23.89 -0.16
C MET A 183 -3.42 -23.55 0.38
N PHE A 184 -4.15 -22.72 -0.34
CA PHE A 184 -5.51 -22.29 0.00
C PHE A 184 -6.61 -23.23 -0.50
N ALA A 185 -6.25 -24.38 -1.09
CA ALA A 185 -7.17 -25.48 -1.30
C ALA A 185 -7.64 -26.09 0.03
N ARG A 186 -6.83 -25.98 1.09
CA ARG A 186 -7.16 -26.45 2.44
C ARG A 186 -7.99 -25.43 3.20
N PRO A 187 -9.08 -25.86 3.83
CA PRO A 187 -9.95 -24.97 4.62
C PRO A 187 -9.23 -24.16 5.70
N GLY A 188 -8.28 -24.78 6.40
CA GLY A 188 -7.52 -24.12 7.48
C GLY A 188 -6.69 -22.93 7.02
N SER A 189 -6.17 -22.93 5.78
CA SER A 189 -5.32 -21.86 5.27
C SER A 189 -6.06 -20.52 5.17
N TRP A 190 -7.34 -20.54 4.83
CA TRP A 190 -8.17 -19.32 4.81
C TRP A 190 -8.36 -18.73 6.21
N ARG A 191 -8.55 -19.60 7.22
CA ARG A 191 -8.67 -19.15 8.61
C ARG A 191 -7.39 -18.48 9.09
N VAL A 192 -6.24 -19.08 8.74
CA VAL A 192 -4.93 -18.51 9.08
C VAL A 192 -4.73 -17.15 8.37
N LEU A 193 -5.06 -17.06 7.08
CA LEU A 193 -4.97 -15.81 6.33
C LEU A 193 -5.87 -14.72 6.92
N ASP A 194 -7.15 -15.02 7.11
CA ASP A 194 -8.10 -14.04 7.66
C ASP A 194 -7.77 -13.68 9.11
N GLY A 195 -7.27 -14.63 9.91
CA GLY A 195 -6.75 -14.37 11.27
C GLY A 195 -5.51 -13.46 11.25
N GLY A 196 -4.57 -13.70 10.34
CA GLY A 196 -3.41 -12.84 10.14
C GLY A 196 -3.81 -11.42 9.68
N ILE A 197 -4.75 -11.30 8.74
CA ILE A 197 -5.30 -10.01 8.31
C ILE A 197 -5.95 -9.30 9.51
N ALA A 198 -6.78 -9.98 10.29
CA ALA A 198 -7.43 -9.40 11.47
C ALA A 198 -6.40 -8.88 12.48
N LEU A 199 -5.37 -9.68 12.76
CA LEU A 199 -4.29 -9.29 13.68
C LEU A 199 -3.57 -8.02 13.19
N VAL A 200 -3.14 -8.00 11.93
CA VAL A 200 -2.45 -6.85 11.34
C VAL A 200 -3.35 -5.60 11.39
N MET A 201 -4.62 -5.71 10.99
CA MET A 201 -5.54 -4.57 10.97
C MET A 201 -5.81 -4.00 12.36
N VAL A 202 -6.03 -4.87 13.35
CA VAL A 202 -6.26 -4.45 14.74
C VAL A 202 -5.00 -3.83 15.34
N THR A 203 -3.83 -4.45 15.11
CA THR A 203 -2.56 -3.90 15.58
C THR A 203 -2.32 -2.50 15.01
N LEU A 204 -2.49 -2.33 13.69
CA LEU A 204 -2.33 -1.03 13.04
C LEU A 204 -3.35 -0.01 13.57
N ALA A 205 -4.62 -0.41 13.76
CA ALA A 205 -5.64 0.47 14.32
C ALA A 205 -5.30 0.97 15.72
N VAL A 206 -4.80 0.06 16.59
CA VAL A 206 -4.35 0.42 17.94
C VAL A 206 -3.14 1.35 17.88
N MET A 207 -2.14 1.03 17.07
CA MET A 207 -0.95 1.88 16.89
C MET A 207 -1.29 3.28 16.34
N LEU A 208 -2.38 3.40 15.57
CA LEU A 208 -2.84 4.69 15.07
C LEU A 208 -3.40 5.59 16.19
N VAL A 209 -3.98 5.01 17.25
CA VAL A 209 -4.75 5.74 18.26
C VAL A 209 -3.95 5.87 19.59
N ALA A 210 -2.97 4.97 19.81
CA ALA A 210 -2.07 5.04 20.96
C ALA A 210 -1.04 6.17 20.80
#